data_5a4449ad3705ddc9555ef77d70e6e8f7
#
_entry.id   5a4449ad3705ddc9555ef77d70e6e8f7
#
_cell.length_a   1.000
_cell.length_b   1.000
_cell.length_c   1.000
_cell.angle_alpha   90.00
_cell.angle_beta   90.00
_cell.angle_gamma   90.00
#
_symmetry.space_group_name_H-M   'P 1'
#
loop_
_entity.id
_entity.type
_entity.pdbx_description
1 polymer ?
#
loop_
_entity_poly.entity_id
_entity_poly.type
_entity_poly.pdbx_seq_one_letter_code
_entity_poly.pdbx_strand_id
1 'polypeptide(L)'
;LRASTVPEAAEVFLIAVPTPFKGANHDPDLSFIEEAARSIAPVLEAGNLVILESTSPVGATEAMAEWLAEARPDLSFPQTAGERSDIRVAHCPERVLPGKVMQELITNDRVVGGMTPACSARAVELYKTFVTAECVIASGPRVAEMAKLTENSFRDVNIAFANELSMICDKLQMNVW
;
A
#
# COMPACT_ATOMS: atom_id res chain seq x y z
N LEU A 1 4.19 -7.94 -21.41
CA LEU A 1 3.78 -8.46 -20.11
C LEU A 1 3.89 -9.98 -20.10
N ARG A 2 4.45 -10.54 -19.03
CA ARG A 2 4.58 -11.97 -18.77
C ARG A 2 4.06 -12.27 -17.37
N ALA A 3 3.35 -13.37 -17.20
CA ALA A 3 2.95 -13.87 -15.88
C ALA A 3 3.88 -15.03 -15.49
N SER A 4 4.29 -15.07 -14.21
CA SER A 4 5.10 -16.14 -13.64
C SER A 4 4.62 -16.39 -12.19
N THR A 5 4.75 -17.61 -11.73
CA THR A 5 4.54 -17.99 -10.32
C THR A 5 5.83 -17.90 -9.49
N VAL A 6 6.95 -17.61 -10.15
CA VAL A 6 8.26 -17.46 -9.51
C VAL A 6 8.73 -16.03 -9.76
N PRO A 7 9.13 -15.28 -8.72
CA PRO A 7 9.73 -13.96 -8.87
C PRO A 7 11.01 -14.00 -9.68
N GLU A 8 11.26 -12.94 -10.43
CA GLU A 8 12.48 -12.74 -11.22
C GLU A 8 13.14 -11.44 -10.79
N ALA A 9 14.45 -11.31 -11.07
CA ALA A 9 15.18 -10.07 -10.79
C ALA A 9 14.53 -8.89 -11.51
N ALA A 10 14.32 -7.81 -10.78
CA ALA A 10 13.70 -6.59 -11.25
C ALA A 10 14.22 -5.38 -10.47
N GLU A 11 14.13 -4.18 -11.04
CA GLU A 11 14.51 -2.95 -10.34
C GLU A 11 13.49 -2.56 -9.27
N VAL A 12 12.22 -2.92 -9.48
CA VAL A 12 11.10 -2.53 -8.61
C VAL A 12 10.17 -3.72 -8.38
N PHE A 13 9.76 -3.90 -7.14
CA PHE A 13 8.77 -4.89 -6.72
C PHE A 13 7.56 -4.17 -6.11
N LEU A 14 6.38 -4.39 -6.69
CA LEU A 14 5.11 -3.91 -6.17
C LEU A 14 4.37 -5.07 -5.52
N ILE A 15 4.11 -4.98 -4.21
CA ILE A 15 3.36 -5.99 -3.46
C ILE A 15 1.90 -5.55 -3.36
N ALA A 16 1.04 -6.26 -4.08
CA ALA A 16 -0.40 -6.02 -4.18
C ALA A 16 -1.17 -7.31 -3.88
N VAL A 17 -1.11 -7.75 -2.63
CA VAL A 17 -1.71 -8.99 -2.14
C VAL A 17 -2.94 -8.72 -1.26
N PRO A 18 -3.84 -9.70 -1.07
CA PRO A 18 -4.96 -9.56 -0.14
C PRO A 18 -4.47 -9.33 1.31
N THR A 19 -5.26 -8.58 2.08
CA THR A 19 -5.03 -8.35 3.51
C THR A 19 -6.34 -8.63 4.28
N PRO A 20 -6.79 -9.90 4.35
CA PRO A 20 -8.03 -10.25 5.01
C PRO A 20 -7.93 -10.13 6.52
N PHE A 21 -9.08 -10.23 7.17
CA PHE A 21 -9.14 -10.40 8.62
C PHE A 21 -9.10 -11.88 9.01
N LYS A 22 -8.55 -12.17 10.18
CA LYS A 22 -8.53 -13.50 10.77
C LYS A 22 -9.05 -13.49 12.21
N GLY A 23 -9.57 -14.65 12.62
CA GLY A 23 -10.08 -14.85 13.98
C GLY A 23 -11.37 -14.09 14.30
N ALA A 24 -11.86 -14.30 15.51
CA ALA A 24 -13.11 -13.69 15.99
C ALA A 24 -12.96 -12.18 16.27
N ASN A 25 -11.75 -11.72 16.49
CA ASN A 25 -11.43 -10.31 16.76
C ASN A 25 -11.24 -9.48 15.50
N HIS A 26 -11.33 -10.07 14.31
CA HIS A 26 -11.05 -9.42 13.04
C HIS A 26 -9.64 -8.82 12.96
N ASP A 27 -8.65 -9.54 13.52
CA ASP A 27 -7.26 -9.12 13.45
C ASP A 27 -6.78 -9.15 11.98
N PRO A 28 -5.98 -8.17 11.51
CA PRO A 28 -5.47 -8.18 10.15
C PRO A 28 -4.53 -9.38 9.93
N ASP A 29 -4.69 -10.05 8.80
CA ASP A 29 -3.80 -11.14 8.40
C ASP A 29 -2.70 -10.62 7.46
N LEU A 30 -1.48 -10.53 7.97
CA LEU A 30 -0.30 -10.09 7.24
C LEU A 30 0.47 -11.24 6.57
N SER A 31 0.02 -12.49 6.71
CA SER A 31 0.74 -13.66 6.16
C SER A 31 0.97 -13.56 4.64
N PHE A 32 0.01 -13.00 3.90
CA PHE A 32 0.17 -12.80 2.46
C PHE A 32 1.27 -11.79 2.11
N ILE A 33 1.44 -10.74 2.92
CA ILE A 33 2.52 -9.76 2.74
C ILE A 33 3.85 -10.41 3.09
N GLU A 34 3.92 -11.18 4.17
CA GLU A 34 5.11 -11.91 4.57
C GLU A 34 5.53 -12.93 3.51
N GLU A 35 4.59 -13.73 3.00
CA GLU A 35 4.85 -14.70 1.94
C GLU A 35 5.38 -14.01 0.66
N ALA A 36 4.78 -12.90 0.26
CA ALA A 36 5.23 -12.13 -0.89
C ALA A 36 6.64 -11.58 -0.67
N ALA A 37 6.92 -10.99 0.51
CA ALA A 37 8.23 -10.48 0.87
C ALA A 37 9.29 -11.60 0.84
N ARG A 38 9.01 -12.72 1.48
CA ARG A 38 9.93 -13.87 1.49
C ARG A 38 10.14 -14.47 0.09
N SER A 39 9.12 -14.44 -0.77
CA SER A 39 9.23 -14.95 -2.13
C SER A 39 10.13 -14.09 -3.03
N ILE A 40 10.11 -12.76 -2.89
CA ILE A 40 10.96 -11.86 -3.67
C ILE A 40 12.38 -11.74 -3.10
N ALA A 41 12.57 -12.04 -1.82
CA ALA A 41 13.86 -11.88 -1.14
C ALA A 41 15.06 -12.52 -1.90
N PRO A 42 14.96 -13.75 -2.45
CA PRO A 42 16.08 -14.37 -3.17
C PRO A 42 16.56 -13.62 -4.42
N VAL A 43 15.70 -12.78 -5.02
CA VAL A 43 15.99 -12.06 -6.26
C VAL A 43 16.24 -10.57 -6.05
N LEU A 44 16.26 -10.10 -4.78
CA LEU A 44 16.59 -8.72 -4.47
C LEU A 44 18.08 -8.44 -4.69
N GLU A 45 18.37 -7.26 -5.22
CA GLU A 45 19.71 -6.72 -5.43
C GLU A 45 19.82 -5.30 -4.89
N ALA A 46 21.05 -4.87 -4.58
CA ALA A 46 21.29 -3.48 -4.16
C ALA A 46 20.77 -2.48 -5.21
N GLY A 47 20.05 -1.46 -4.77
CA GLY A 47 19.38 -0.47 -5.61
C GLY A 47 17.90 -0.77 -5.86
N ASN A 48 17.39 -1.94 -5.48
CA ASN A 48 15.99 -2.25 -5.66
C ASN A 48 15.05 -1.41 -4.79
N LEU A 49 13.85 -1.18 -5.32
CA LEU A 49 12.73 -0.55 -4.64
C LEU A 49 11.63 -1.59 -4.39
N VAL A 50 11.17 -1.69 -3.14
CA VAL A 50 10.02 -2.51 -2.76
C VAL A 50 8.91 -1.58 -2.27
N ILE A 51 7.74 -1.66 -2.89
CA ILE A 51 6.56 -0.86 -2.53
C ILE A 51 5.43 -1.78 -2.10
N LEU A 52 4.87 -1.54 -0.92
CA LEU A 52 3.63 -2.14 -0.49
C LEU A 52 2.46 -1.27 -0.97
N GLU A 53 1.66 -1.79 -1.91
CA GLU A 53 0.45 -1.12 -2.42
C GLU A 53 -0.84 -1.63 -1.77
N SER A 54 -0.83 -2.82 -1.18
CA SER A 54 -1.99 -3.39 -0.48
C SER A 54 -2.48 -2.45 0.61
N THR A 55 -3.82 -2.31 0.75
CA THR A 55 -4.41 -1.65 1.92
C THR A 55 -4.01 -2.43 3.17
N SER A 56 -3.28 -1.80 4.07
CA SER A 56 -2.61 -2.48 5.17
C SER A 56 -2.83 -1.76 6.50
N PRO A 57 -2.80 -2.46 7.62
CA PRO A 57 -2.77 -1.81 8.94
C PRO A 57 -1.47 -1.01 9.12
N VAL A 58 -1.52 -0.02 10.00
CA VAL A 58 -0.37 0.84 10.29
C VAL A 58 0.78 0.02 10.86
N GLY A 59 1.94 0.10 10.22
CA GLY A 59 3.16 -0.65 10.57
C GLY A 59 3.43 -1.87 9.67
N ALA A 60 2.55 -2.20 8.74
CA ALA A 60 2.73 -3.36 7.86
C ALA A 60 3.96 -3.20 6.93
N THR A 61 4.24 -1.99 6.48
CA THR A 61 5.42 -1.72 5.63
C THR A 61 6.73 -1.88 6.41
N GLU A 62 6.74 -1.49 7.67
CA GLU A 62 7.89 -1.68 8.56
C GLU A 62 8.11 -3.18 8.82
N ALA A 63 7.04 -3.93 9.12
CA ALA A 63 7.12 -5.38 9.30
C ALA A 63 7.62 -6.08 8.02
N MET A 64 7.14 -5.67 6.86
CA MET A 64 7.62 -6.18 5.56
C MET A 64 9.15 -5.96 5.41
N ALA A 65 9.64 -4.77 5.76
CA ALA A 65 11.06 -4.46 5.70
C ALA A 65 11.90 -5.34 6.67
N GLU A 66 11.34 -5.69 7.83
CA GLU A 66 11.97 -6.61 8.78
C GLU A 66 12.07 -8.02 8.20
N TRP A 67 10.98 -8.57 7.64
CA TRP A 67 11.00 -9.90 7.01
C TRP A 67 11.97 -9.99 5.83
N LEU A 68 12.07 -8.92 5.03
CA LEU A 68 13.04 -8.84 3.95
C LEU A 68 14.49 -8.84 4.49
N ALA A 69 14.76 -8.08 5.55
CA ALA A 69 16.07 -8.00 6.18
C ALA A 69 16.49 -9.34 6.83
N GLU A 70 15.55 -10.04 7.47
CA GLU A 70 15.77 -11.38 7.99
C GLU A 70 16.15 -12.38 6.89
N ALA A 71 15.45 -12.30 5.74
CA ALA A 71 15.70 -13.20 4.60
C ALA A 71 16.97 -12.84 3.82
N ARG A 72 17.44 -11.59 3.88
CA ARG A 72 18.62 -11.08 3.14
C ARG A 72 19.56 -10.29 4.06
N PRO A 73 20.24 -10.96 5.00
CA PRO A 73 21.19 -10.33 5.92
C PRO A 73 22.46 -9.78 5.23
N ASP A 74 22.66 -10.10 3.98
CA ASP A 74 23.73 -9.60 3.10
C ASP A 74 23.43 -8.22 2.52
N LEU A 75 22.14 -7.76 2.57
CA LEU A 75 21.69 -6.43 2.12
C LEU A 75 21.34 -5.56 3.30
N SER A 76 21.52 -4.25 3.14
CA SER A 76 21.11 -3.27 4.13
C SER A 76 19.73 -2.70 3.81
N PHE A 77 18.93 -2.45 4.88
CA PHE A 77 17.56 -1.97 4.79
C PHE A 77 17.38 -0.63 5.53
N PRO A 78 16.33 0.16 5.19
CA PRO A 78 16.15 1.52 5.72
C PRO A 78 16.07 1.61 7.24
N GLN A 79 15.50 0.59 7.93
CA GLN A 79 15.36 0.56 9.39
C GLN A 79 16.71 0.55 10.13
N THR A 80 17.77 0.06 9.48
CA THR A 80 19.12 -0.02 10.08
C THR A 80 20.11 0.93 9.44
N ALA A 81 20.09 1.09 8.12
CA ALA A 81 21.07 1.88 7.36
C ALA A 81 20.55 3.29 6.96
N GLY A 82 19.25 3.57 7.21
CA GLY A 82 18.66 4.85 6.85
C GLY A 82 18.74 5.12 5.34
N GLU A 83 19.14 6.32 4.97
CA GLU A 83 19.26 6.74 3.57
C GLU A 83 20.36 6.04 2.77
N ARG A 84 21.27 5.34 3.45
CA ARG A 84 22.37 4.60 2.81
C ARG A 84 22.06 3.13 2.58
N SER A 85 20.80 2.71 2.83
CA SER A 85 20.37 1.33 2.62
C SER A 85 20.52 0.89 1.17
N ASP A 86 20.85 -0.38 0.95
CA ASP A 86 20.88 -0.99 -0.38
C ASP A 86 19.47 -1.08 -0.98
N ILE A 87 18.49 -1.42 -0.15
CA ILE A 87 17.08 -1.54 -0.56
C ILE A 87 16.31 -0.28 -0.18
N ARG A 88 15.43 0.17 -1.07
CA ARG A 88 14.45 1.23 -0.79
C ARG A 88 13.09 0.60 -0.49
N VAL A 89 12.40 1.10 0.53
CA VAL A 89 11.09 0.59 0.95
C VAL A 89 10.10 1.73 1.13
N ALA A 90 8.91 1.58 0.55
CA ALA A 90 7.85 2.57 0.63
C ALA A 90 6.47 1.93 0.71
N HIS A 91 5.50 2.70 1.18
CA HIS A 91 4.07 2.43 1.04
C HIS A 91 3.45 3.43 0.06
N CYS A 92 2.64 2.93 -0.85
CA CYS A 92 1.84 3.78 -1.74
C CYS A 92 0.51 3.08 -2.02
N PRO A 93 -0.53 3.30 -1.21
CA PRO A 93 -1.79 2.59 -1.34
C PRO A 93 -2.49 2.92 -2.65
N GLU A 94 -3.11 1.89 -3.24
CA GLU A 94 -3.95 2.05 -4.41
C GLU A 94 -5.24 2.81 -4.03
N ARG A 95 -5.71 3.75 -4.89
CA ARG A 95 -6.85 4.66 -4.65
C ARG A 95 -7.81 4.74 -5.83
N VAL A 96 -7.96 3.67 -6.62
CA VAL A 96 -8.88 3.64 -7.77
C VAL A 96 -10.24 3.07 -7.40
N LEU A 97 -11.27 3.49 -8.14
CA LEU A 97 -12.62 2.97 -8.03
C LEU A 97 -12.89 1.94 -9.14
N PRO A 98 -13.66 0.88 -8.84
CA PRO A 98 -14.10 -0.07 -9.85
C PRO A 98 -14.78 0.62 -11.03
N GLY A 99 -14.45 0.22 -12.24
CA GLY A 99 -15.02 0.75 -13.48
C GLY A 99 -14.21 1.87 -14.17
N LYS A 100 -13.28 2.54 -13.44
CA LYS A 100 -12.41 3.59 -14.01
C LYS A 100 -10.93 3.35 -13.77
N VAL A 101 -10.56 2.12 -13.44
CA VAL A 101 -9.22 1.75 -12.95
C VAL A 101 -8.10 2.31 -13.83
N MET A 102 -8.13 2.08 -15.13
CA MET A 102 -7.05 2.51 -16.05
C MET A 102 -6.90 4.03 -16.14
N GLN A 103 -7.99 4.77 -16.06
CA GLN A 103 -7.96 6.23 -16.04
C GLN A 103 -7.44 6.74 -14.70
N GLU A 104 -8.00 6.24 -13.61
CA GLU A 104 -7.69 6.70 -12.26
C GLU A 104 -6.27 6.32 -11.81
N LEU A 105 -5.71 5.21 -12.31
CA LEU A 105 -4.29 4.88 -12.11
C LEU A 105 -3.34 5.99 -12.58
N ILE A 106 -3.74 6.73 -13.61
CA ILE A 106 -2.93 7.79 -14.23
C ILE A 106 -3.25 9.16 -13.63
N THR A 107 -4.55 9.42 -13.32
CA THR A 107 -5.05 10.77 -13.00
C THR A 107 -5.27 11.03 -11.50
N ASN A 108 -5.26 9.99 -10.65
CA ASN A 108 -5.41 10.19 -9.21
C ASN A 108 -4.08 10.52 -8.56
N ASP A 109 -4.12 11.44 -7.60
CA ASP A 109 -2.97 11.72 -6.75
C ASP A 109 -2.52 10.47 -5.99
N ARG A 110 -1.21 10.32 -5.80
CA ARG A 110 -0.61 9.24 -5.01
C ARG A 110 -0.17 9.77 -3.65
N VAL A 111 -0.41 8.98 -2.62
CA VAL A 111 0.15 9.23 -1.29
C VAL A 111 1.34 8.30 -1.10
N VAL A 112 2.54 8.85 -1.04
CA VAL A 112 3.78 8.07 -0.98
C VAL A 112 4.44 8.27 0.39
N GLY A 113 4.61 7.20 1.13
CA GLY A 113 5.31 7.17 2.41
C GLY A 113 6.51 6.23 2.35
N GLY A 114 7.70 6.78 2.15
CA GLY A 114 8.94 6.00 2.24
C GLY A 114 9.43 5.86 3.67
N MET A 115 10.18 4.79 3.96
CA MET A 115 10.83 4.63 5.27
C MET A 115 11.91 5.69 5.52
N THR A 116 12.42 6.29 4.44
CA THR A 116 13.34 7.44 4.47
C THR A 116 12.97 8.43 3.37
N PRO A 117 13.45 9.67 3.39
CA PRO A 117 13.29 10.61 2.28
C PRO A 117 13.77 10.04 0.93
N ALA A 118 14.90 9.33 0.91
CA ALA A 118 15.40 8.66 -0.29
C ALA A 118 14.46 7.57 -0.81
N CYS A 119 13.80 6.83 0.09
CA CYS A 119 12.77 5.85 -0.29
C CYS A 119 11.55 6.53 -0.92
N SER A 120 11.08 7.64 -0.34
CA SER A 120 9.98 8.42 -0.91
C SER A 120 10.33 8.96 -2.28
N ALA A 121 11.53 9.55 -2.44
CA ALA A 121 11.98 10.11 -3.71
C ALA A 121 12.03 9.04 -4.81
N ARG A 122 12.58 7.86 -4.52
CA ARG A 122 12.67 6.75 -5.46
C ARG A 122 11.30 6.21 -5.87
N ALA A 123 10.35 6.14 -4.92
CA ALA A 123 8.97 5.73 -5.22
C ALA A 123 8.24 6.78 -6.08
N VAL A 124 8.40 8.08 -5.78
CA VAL A 124 7.84 9.17 -6.60
C VAL A 124 8.40 9.14 -8.02
N GLU A 125 9.70 8.89 -8.20
CA GLU A 125 10.32 8.75 -9.51
C GLU A 125 9.66 7.65 -10.33
N LEU A 126 9.40 6.49 -9.74
CA LEU A 126 8.67 5.40 -10.38
C LEU A 126 7.27 5.85 -10.81
N TYR A 127 6.46 6.36 -9.88
CA TYR A 127 5.07 6.71 -10.20
C TYR A 127 4.96 7.81 -11.24
N LYS A 128 5.87 8.78 -11.25
CA LYS A 128 5.91 9.84 -12.25
C LYS A 128 6.21 9.37 -13.68
N THR A 129 6.58 8.11 -13.88
CA THR A 129 6.70 7.52 -15.23
C THR A 129 5.34 7.37 -15.91
N PHE A 130 4.24 7.26 -15.15
CA PHE A 130 2.89 7.06 -15.70
C PHE A 130 1.78 7.88 -15.02
N VAL A 131 1.99 8.38 -13.81
CA VAL A 131 1.03 9.22 -13.08
C VAL A 131 1.22 10.67 -13.50
N THR A 132 0.13 11.31 -13.98
CA THR A 132 0.12 12.73 -14.37
C THR A 132 -0.29 13.65 -13.21
N ALA A 133 -0.89 13.10 -12.18
CA ALA A 133 -1.34 13.83 -10.99
C ALA A 133 -0.20 14.03 -9.97
N GLU A 134 -0.52 14.55 -8.81
CA GLU A 134 0.46 14.83 -7.76
C GLU A 134 0.86 13.55 -7.00
N CYS A 135 2.12 13.47 -6.62
CA CYS A 135 2.62 12.52 -5.64
C CYS A 135 2.84 13.26 -4.31
N VAL A 136 1.88 13.15 -3.41
CA VAL A 136 1.93 13.74 -2.07
C VAL A 136 2.85 12.89 -1.19
N ILE A 137 3.94 13.47 -0.73
CA ILE A 137 4.90 12.77 0.14
C ILE A 137 4.42 12.86 1.59
N ALA A 138 4.07 11.70 2.16
CA ALA A 138 3.76 11.56 3.57
C ALA A 138 5.08 11.55 4.41
N SER A 139 4.98 11.87 5.70
CA SER A 139 6.16 11.88 6.59
C SER A 139 6.76 10.49 6.87
N GLY A 140 6.10 9.42 6.39
CA GLY A 140 6.56 8.05 6.50
C GLY A 140 5.48 7.05 6.08
N PRO A 141 5.81 5.74 6.04
CA PRO A 141 4.89 4.71 5.59
C PRO A 141 3.63 4.61 6.47
N ARG A 142 3.77 4.78 7.79
CA ARG A 142 2.64 4.74 8.74
C ARG A 142 1.56 5.79 8.42
N VAL A 143 1.97 6.98 7.97
CA VAL A 143 1.02 8.04 7.60
C VAL A 143 0.32 7.71 6.29
N ALA A 144 1.03 7.17 5.31
CA ALA A 144 0.43 6.74 4.05
C ALA A 144 -0.55 5.57 4.24
N GLU A 145 -0.22 4.60 5.10
CA GLU A 145 -1.11 3.51 5.51
C GLU A 145 -2.39 4.06 6.18
N MET A 146 -2.23 4.95 7.18
CA MET A 146 -3.36 5.56 7.88
C MET A 146 -4.24 6.40 6.95
N ALA A 147 -3.68 7.12 5.98
CA ALA A 147 -4.43 7.91 5.02
C ALA A 147 -5.44 7.03 4.25
N LYS A 148 -5.01 5.85 3.77
CA LYS A 148 -5.88 4.91 3.07
C LYS A 148 -6.97 4.34 3.98
N LEU A 149 -6.63 3.96 5.20
CA LEU A 149 -7.60 3.46 6.18
C LEU A 149 -8.65 4.51 6.53
N THR A 150 -8.21 5.77 6.69
CA THR A 150 -9.11 6.91 6.98
C THR A 150 -10.06 7.16 5.82
N GLU A 151 -9.58 7.17 4.57
CA GLU A 151 -10.44 7.33 3.39
C GLU A 151 -11.51 6.24 3.30
N ASN A 152 -11.12 4.99 3.53
CA ASN A 152 -12.05 3.87 3.48
C ASN A 152 -13.09 3.96 4.62
N SER A 153 -12.65 4.24 5.85
CA SER A 153 -13.52 4.38 7.03
C SER A 153 -14.49 5.56 6.87
N PHE A 154 -14.01 6.70 6.37
CA PHE A 154 -14.86 7.85 6.10
C PHE A 154 -15.97 7.52 5.09
N ARG A 155 -15.63 6.81 4.02
CA ARG A 155 -16.61 6.37 3.01
C ARG A 155 -17.64 5.43 3.61
N ASP A 156 -17.20 4.44 4.40
CA ASP A 156 -18.05 3.45 5.04
C ASP A 156 -19.06 4.10 6.00
N VAL A 157 -18.60 5.00 6.86
CA VAL A 157 -19.46 5.75 7.78
C VAL A 157 -20.52 6.58 7.04
N ASN A 158 -20.13 7.26 5.94
CA ASN A 158 -21.08 8.05 5.15
C ASN A 158 -22.14 7.17 4.47
N ILE A 159 -21.73 6.01 3.95
CA ILE A 159 -22.66 5.05 3.34
C ILE A 159 -23.60 4.47 4.40
N ALA A 160 -23.09 4.09 5.57
CA ALA A 160 -23.89 3.59 6.68
C ALA A 160 -24.92 4.63 7.14
N PHE A 161 -24.50 5.87 7.30
CA PHE A 161 -25.42 6.97 7.65
C PHE A 161 -26.51 7.19 6.59
N ALA A 162 -26.16 7.17 5.30
CA ALA A 162 -27.13 7.30 4.23
C ALA A 162 -28.16 6.17 4.22
N ASN A 163 -27.73 4.94 4.50
CA ASN A 163 -28.60 3.78 4.63
C ASN A 163 -29.57 3.94 5.82
N GLU A 164 -29.08 4.35 6.99
CA GLU A 164 -29.94 4.61 8.16
C GLU A 164 -30.97 5.68 7.86
N LEU A 165 -30.56 6.76 7.21
CA LEU A 165 -31.48 7.85 6.81
C LEU A 165 -32.54 7.33 5.83
N SER A 166 -32.18 6.50 4.87
CA SER A 166 -33.12 5.84 3.95
C SER A 166 -34.19 5.02 4.69
N MET A 167 -33.77 4.23 5.69
CA MET A 167 -34.68 3.44 6.53
C MET A 167 -35.63 4.33 7.37
N ILE A 168 -35.15 5.46 7.86
CA ILE A 168 -35.98 6.41 8.59
C ILE A 168 -37.01 7.05 7.66
N CYS A 169 -36.60 7.48 6.47
CA CYS A 169 -37.51 8.06 5.46
C CYS A 169 -38.60 7.07 5.06
N ASP A 170 -38.25 5.79 4.86
CA ASP A 170 -39.24 4.76 4.54
C ASP A 170 -40.31 4.62 5.63
N LYS A 171 -39.90 4.55 6.90
CA LYS A 171 -40.82 4.50 8.05
C LYS A 171 -41.71 5.73 8.17
N LEU A 172 -41.21 6.90 7.78
CA LEU A 172 -41.94 8.16 7.81
C LEU A 172 -42.73 8.43 6.51
N GLN A 173 -42.70 7.49 5.55
CA GLN A 173 -43.29 7.61 4.23
C GLN A 173 -42.83 8.88 3.46
N MET A 174 -41.56 9.20 3.63
CA MET A 174 -40.86 10.30 2.96
C MET A 174 -40.07 9.79 1.79
N ASN A 175 -40.07 10.54 0.68
CA ASN A 175 -39.15 10.26 -0.41
C ASN A 175 -37.74 10.70 -0.04
N VAL A 176 -36.76 9.81 -0.12
CA VAL A 176 -35.36 10.07 0.23
C VAL A 176 -34.58 10.73 -0.92
N TRP A 177 -35.15 10.73 -2.15
CA TRP A 177 -34.55 11.31 -3.36
C TRP A 177 -34.96 12.74 -3.61
#